data_3b4882c011544ee0aed3da5e070c30f2
#
_entry.id   3b4882c011544ee0aed3da5e070c30f2
#
_cell.length_a   1.000
_cell.length_b   1.000
_cell.length_c   1.000
_cell.angle_alpha   90.00
_cell.angle_beta   90.00
_cell.angle_gamma   90.00
#
_symmetry.space_group_name_H-M   'P 1'
#
loop_
_entity.id
_entity.type
_entity.pdbx_description
1 polymer ?
#
loop_
_entity_poly.entity_id
_entity_poly.type
_entity_poly.pdbx_seq_one_letter_code
_entity_poly.pdbx_strand_id
1 'polypeptide(L)'
;MKVIDQFKNKKVLVLGLAKSGESAARLLDKLGAIVTVNDGKPFEENPAAQSLLEEGIKVVTGGHPLELLDEDFALMVKNPGIPYSNPMIEKALAKGIPVLTEVELAYLISDAPIIGITGSNGKTTTTTMIGEVLTAAGQRGLLSGNIGYPASQVAQTATAKDTLVMELSSFQLMGVQEFHPEIAVITNLMPTHIDYHGSFEEYVEAKWNIQNKMTAADFLVLNFNQDLAKELATKTQATVVPFSTLEKVDGAYLEDGQLYFRGEV
;
A
#
# COMPACT_ATOMS: atom_id res chain seq x y z
N MET A 1 -3.43 17.39 -4.29
CA MET A 1 -2.13 16.68 -4.39
C MET A 1 -1.03 17.61 -3.92
N LYS A 2 -0.20 17.20 -2.98
CA LYS A 2 1.01 17.92 -2.54
C LYS A 2 1.97 18.14 -3.72
N VAL A 3 2.59 19.30 -3.76
CA VAL A 3 3.72 19.55 -4.67
C VAL A 3 4.98 19.03 -3.97
N ILE A 4 5.60 18.01 -4.56
CA ILE A 4 6.83 17.40 -4.05
C ILE A 4 7.91 17.42 -5.13
N ASP A 5 9.10 17.88 -4.77
CA ASP A 5 10.23 18.04 -5.71
C ASP A 5 11.25 16.91 -5.62
N GLN A 6 11.03 15.95 -4.70
CA GLN A 6 12.02 14.90 -4.42
C GLN A 6 12.33 13.98 -5.61
N PHE A 7 11.42 13.88 -6.59
CA PHE A 7 11.59 13.06 -7.79
C PHE A 7 12.05 13.87 -9.02
N LYS A 8 12.02 15.19 -8.94
CA LYS A 8 12.35 16.06 -10.06
C LYS A 8 13.77 15.83 -10.57
N ASN A 9 13.89 15.56 -11.86
CA ASN A 9 15.13 15.22 -12.57
C ASN A 9 15.84 13.95 -12.03
N LYS A 10 15.17 13.11 -11.23
CA LYS A 10 15.69 11.82 -10.79
C LYS A 10 15.34 10.73 -11.79
N LYS A 11 16.30 9.87 -12.10
CA LYS A 11 16.01 8.64 -12.86
C LYS A 11 15.29 7.65 -11.97
N VAL A 12 14.14 7.19 -12.39
CA VAL A 12 13.31 6.22 -11.68
C VAL A 12 12.99 5.04 -12.57
N LEU A 13 13.20 3.83 -12.08
CA LEU A 13 12.82 2.60 -12.76
C LEU A 13 11.47 2.12 -12.22
N VAL A 14 10.49 1.91 -13.10
CA VAL A 14 9.23 1.24 -12.77
C VAL A 14 9.30 -0.19 -13.30
N LEU A 15 9.20 -1.17 -12.41
CA LEU A 15 9.30 -2.59 -12.74
C LEU A 15 7.92 -3.26 -12.71
N GLY A 16 7.44 -3.67 -13.89
CA GLY A 16 6.13 -4.28 -14.13
C GLY A 16 5.02 -3.27 -14.42
N LEU A 17 4.26 -3.52 -15.48
CA LEU A 17 3.20 -2.67 -16.03
C LEU A 17 1.77 -3.20 -15.80
N ALA A 18 1.49 -3.80 -14.64
CA ALA A 18 0.09 -3.89 -14.23
C ALA A 18 -0.43 -2.49 -13.83
N LYS A 19 -1.71 -2.38 -13.48
CA LYS A 19 -2.38 -1.09 -13.20
C LYS A 19 -1.61 -0.17 -12.25
N SER A 20 -0.98 -0.71 -11.20
CA SER A 20 -0.19 0.06 -10.24
C SER A 20 1.11 0.61 -10.84
N GLY A 21 1.80 -0.17 -11.67
CA GLY A 21 3.02 0.27 -12.34
C GLY A 21 2.75 1.36 -13.38
N GLU A 22 1.70 1.20 -14.17
CA GLU A 22 1.26 2.21 -15.13
C GLU A 22 0.90 3.53 -14.43
N SER A 23 0.14 3.46 -13.33
CA SER A 23 -0.22 4.62 -12.52
C SER A 23 1.02 5.30 -11.90
N ALA A 24 1.96 4.50 -11.37
CA ALA A 24 3.21 5.01 -10.81
C ALA A 24 4.07 5.72 -11.88
N ALA A 25 4.18 5.14 -13.08
CA ALA A 25 4.97 5.72 -14.17
C ALA A 25 4.44 7.11 -14.57
N ARG A 26 3.13 7.23 -14.81
CA ARG A 26 2.51 8.52 -15.15
C ARG A 26 2.62 9.55 -14.02
N LEU A 27 2.44 9.12 -12.77
CA LEU A 27 2.60 10.04 -11.64
C LEU A 27 4.04 10.55 -11.53
N LEU A 28 5.02 9.66 -11.62
CA LEU A 28 6.44 10.04 -11.52
C LEU A 28 6.86 10.97 -12.65
N ASP A 29 6.41 10.72 -13.88
CA ASP A 29 6.63 11.60 -15.02
C ASP A 29 6.02 13.00 -14.76
N LYS A 30 4.78 13.04 -14.30
CA LYS A 30 4.10 14.30 -13.89
C LYS A 30 4.83 15.04 -12.77
N LEU A 31 5.54 14.34 -11.89
CA LEU A 31 6.38 14.91 -10.83
C LEU A 31 7.80 15.30 -11.32
N GLY A 32 8.04 15.20 -12.63
CA GLY A 32 9.28 15.59 -13.28
C GLY A 32 10.43 14.59 -13.14
N ALA A 33 10.15 13.34 -12.83
CA ALA A 33 11.13 12.27 -12.86
C ALA A 33 11.49 11.87 -14.30
N ILE A 34 12.70 11.35 -14.50
CA ILE A 34 13.10 10.70 -15.76
C ILE A 34 12.76 9.21 -15.62
N VAL A 35 11.57 8.85 -16.11
CA VAL A 35 11.02 7.52 -15.91
C VAL A 35 11.49 6.56 -16.99
N THR A 36 11.97 5.40 -16.58
CA THR A 36 12.15 4.21 -17.42
C THR A 36 11.25 3.11 -16.89
N VAL A 37 10.49 2.48 -17.77
CA VAL A 37 9.62 1.35 -17.40
C VAL A 37 10.21 0.06 -17.96
N ASN A 38 10.17 -1.01 -17.16
CA ASN A 38 10.54 -2.35 -17.60
C ASN A 38 9.41 -3.35 -17.34
N ASP A 39 9.05 -4.12 -18.35
CA ASP A 39 8.06 -5.20 -18.24
C ASP A 39 8.47 -6.43 -19.06
N GLY A 40 8.18 -7.62 -18.54
CA GLY A 40 8.53 -8.88 -19.18
C GLY A 40 7.69 -9.21 -20.42
N LYS A 41 6.49 -8.63 -20.59
CA LYS A 41 5.67 -8.86 -21.78
C LYS A 41 6.28 -8.21 -23.02
N PRO A 42 6.16 -8.85 -24.20
CA PRO A 42 6.50 -8.21 -25.47
C PRO A 42 5.73 -6.91 -25.68
N PHE A 43 6.35 -5.96 -26.38
CA PHE A 43 5.78 -4.64 -26.61
C PHE A 43 4.41 -4.70 -27.32
N GLU A 44 4.29 -5.59 -28.31
CA GLU A 44 3.09 -5.78 -29.12
C GLU A 44 1.89 -6.30 -28.29
N GLU A 45 2.18 -6.97 -27.19
CA GLU A 45 1.18 -7.55 -26.29
C GLU A 45 0.91 -6.69 -25.05
N ASN A 46 1.52 -5.50 -24.98
CA ASN A 46 1.48 -4.64 -23.81
C ASN A 46 0.92 -3.24 -24.11
N PRO A 47 -0.42 -3.06 -24.13
CA PRO A 47 -1.03 -1.76 -24.43
C PRO A 47 -0.59 -0.64 -23.49
N ALA A 48 -0.30 -0.95 -22.22
CA ALA A 48 0.21 0.04 -21.27
C ALA A 48 1.60 0.55 -21.70
N ALA A 49 2.48 -0.35 -22.16
CA ALA A 49 3.79 0.02 -22.68
C ALA A 49 3.68 0.91 -23.92
N GLN A 50 2.77 0.59 -24.82
CA GLN A 50 2.51 1.38 -26.03
C GLN A 50 2.05 2.79 -25.68
N SER A 51 1.05 2.91 -24.78
CA SER A 51 0.53 4.20 -24.32
C SER A 51 1.59 5.05 -23.64
N LEU A 52 2.39 4.46 -22.75
CA LEU A 52 3.45 5.18 -22.04
C LEU A 52 4.57 5.66 -22.99
N LEU A 53 4.88 4.89 -24.03
CA LEU A 53 5.84 5.29 -25.06
C LEU A 53 5.32 6.49 -25.88
N GLU A 54 4.04 6.47 -26.24
CA GLU A 54 3.38 7.60 -26.94
C GLU A 54 3.37 8.88 -26.08
N GLU A 55 3.32 8.73 -24.76
CA GLU A 55 3.44 9.82 -23.79
C GLU A 55 4.89 10.30 -23.60
N GLY A 56 5.87 9.65 -24.23
CA GLY A 56 7.29 10.03 -24.17
C GLY A 56 8.10 9.34 -23.05
N ILE A 57 7.50 8.38 -22.35
CA ILE A 57 8.19 7.62 -21.29
C ILE A 57 9.03 6.51 -21.93
N LYS A 58 10.27 6.35 -21.49
CA LYS A 58 11.16 5.27 -21.96
C LYS A 58 10.63 3.91 -21.51
N VAL A 59 10.46 2.98 -22.45
CA VAL A 59 9.92 1.64 -22.21
C VAL A 59 10.90 0.57 -22.68
N VAL A 60 11.14 -0.43 -21.84
CA VAL A 60 11.96 -1.62 -22.12
C VAL A 60 11.11 -2.86 -21.82
N THR A 61 10.76 -3.63 -22.84
CA THR A 61 9.84 -4.76 -22.78
C THR A 61 10.43 -6.04 -23.35
N GLY A 62 9.73 -7.17 -23.14
CA GLY A 62 10.15 -8.48 -23.68
C GLY A 62 11.25 -9.16 -22.86
N GLY A 63 11.46 -8.73 -21.62
CA GLY A 63 12.44 -9.29 -20.72
C GLY A 63 12.90 -8.32 -19.64
N HIS A 64 13.80 -8.78 -18.79
CA HIS A 64 14.35 -8.01 -17.67
C HIS A 64 15.88 -7.94 -17.78
N PRO A 65 16.43 -7.08 -18.68
CA PRO A 65 17.87 -6.96 -18.85
C PRO A 65 18.51 -6.35 -17.60
N LEU A 66 19.38 -7.08 -16.94
CA LEU A 66 20.04 -6.64 -15.71
C LEU A 66 20.95 -5.42 -15.95
N GLU A 67 21.44 -5.27 -17.18
CA GLU A 67 22.27 -4.13 -17.62
C GLU A 67 21.51 -2.80 -17.53
N LEU A 68 20.18 -2.83 -17.54
CA LEU A 68 19.37 -1.63 -17.32
C LEU A 68 19.71 -0.95 -15.99
N LEU A 69 20.05 -1.73 -14.97
CA LEU A 69 20.46 -1.23 -13.66
C LEU A 69 21.93 -0.70 -13.62
N ASP A 70 22.62 -0.69 -14.74
CA ASP A 70 23.94 -0.01 -14.81
C ASP A 70 23.75 1.50 -14.99
N GLU A 71 22.54 1.96 -15.30
CA GLU A 71 22.16 3.36 -15.13
C GLU A 71 21.99 3.72 -13.63
N ASP A 72 22.27 5.00 -13.29
CA ASP A 72 22.16 5.53 -11.94
C ASP A 72 20.71 5.86 -11.58
N PHE A 73 19.90 4.84 -11.29
CA PHE A 73 18.56 5.04 -10.77
C PHE A 73 18.58 5.46 -9.30
N ALA A 74 17.83 6.52 -8.98
CA ALA A 74 17.65 7.00 -7.61
C ALA A 74 16.59 6.17 -6.85
N LEU A 75 15.72 5.46 -7.57
CA LEU A 75 14.59 4.73 -7.03
C LEU A 75 14.12 3.66 -8.01
N MET A 76 13.67 2.52 -7.49
CA MET A 76 12.85 1.53 -8.20
C MET A 76 11.44 1.51 -7.60
N VAL A 77 10.41 1.60 -8.43
CA VAL A 77 9.03 1.31 -8.04
C VAL A 77 8.62 -0.01 -8.66
N LYS A 78 8.38 -1.03 -7.82
CA LYS A 78 8.01 -2.37 -8.31
C LYS A 78 6.52 -2.60 -8.28
N ASN A 79 6.01 -3.37 -9.23
CA ASN A 79 4.68 -3.96 -9.10
C ASN A 79 4.63 -4.88 -7.88
N PRO A 80 3.62 -4.79 -7.01
CA PRO A 80 3.54 -5.59 -5.77
C PRO A 80 3.67 -7.10 -6.00
N GLY A 81 3.14 -7.63 -7.11
CA GLY A 81 3.18 -9.06 -7.43
C GLY A 81 4.57 -9.60 -7.82
N ILE A 82 5.56 -8.74 -8.08
CA ILE A 82 6.92 -9.19 -8.39
C ILE A 82 7.64 -9.49 -7.07
N PRO A 83 8.13 -10.72 -6.83
CA PRO A 83 8.77 -11.08 -5.57
C PRO A 83 10.14 -10.42 -5.39
N TYR A 84 10.56 -10.23 -4.15
CA TYR A 84 11.88 -9.65 -3.84
C TYR A 84 13.05 -10.52 -4.29
N SER A 85 12.83 -11.82 -4.53
CA SER A 85 13.79 -12.75 -5.15
C SER A 85 13.93 -12.56 -6.67
N ASN A 86 13.24 -11.58 -7.27
CA ASN A 86 13.45 -11.25 -8.68
C ASN A 86 14.86 -10.65 -8.88
N PRO A 87 15.66 -11.15 -9.84
CA PRO A 87 17.04 -10.69 -10.05
C PRO A 87 17.19 -9.19 -10.25
N MET A 88 16.20 -8.51 -10.85
CA MET A 88 16.20 -7.05 -10.99
C MET A 88 16.13 -6.36 -9.64
N ILE A 89 15.29 -6.86 -8.74
CA ILE A 89 15.12 -6.29 -7.39
C ILE A 89 16.36 -6.59 -6.54
N GLU A 90 16.87 -7.82 -6.58
CA GLU A 90 18.09 -8.18 -5.86
C GLU A 90 19.29 -7.30 -6.28
N LYS A 91 19.48 -7.12 -7.60
CA LYS A 91 20.54 -6.24 -8.13
C LYS A 91 20.33 -4.78 -7.71
N ALA A 92 19.08 -4.28 -7.73
CA ALA A 92 18.77 -2.92 -7.28
C ALA A 92 19.13 -2.71 -5.80
N LEU A 93 18.71 -3.64 -4.93
CA LEU A 93 19.01 -3.60 -3.50
C LEU A 93 20.52 -3.70 -3.23
N ALA A 94 21.23 -4.58 -3.94
CA ALA A 94 22.69 -4.72 -3.84
C ALA A 94 23.44 -3.44 -4.24
N LYS A 95 22.85 -2.62 -5.12
CA LYS A 95 23.35 -1.30 -5.50
C LYS A 95 22.91 -0.17 -4.55
N GLY A 96 22.12 -0.48 -3.52
CA GLY A 96 21.57 0.51 -2.59
C GLY A 96 20.44 1.36 -3.19
N ILE A 97 19.82 0.92 -4.29
CA ILE A 97 18.67 1.59 -4.89
C ILE A 97 17.43 1.24 -4.06
N PRO A 98 16.74 2.23 -3.47
CA PRO A 98 15.48 1.98 -2.74
C PRO A 98 14.45 1.33 -3.65
N VAL A 99 13.69 0.36 -3.09
CA VAL A 99 12.62 -0.33 -3.82
C VAL A 99 11.30 -0.07 -3.12
N LEU A 100 10.40 0.64 -3.78
CA LEU A 100 9.11 1.04 -3.25
C LEU A 100 7.96 0.38 -4.02
N THR A 101 6.77 0.45 -3.45
CA THR A 101 5.51 0.18 -4.12
C THR A 101 4.74 1.48 -4.36
N GLU A 102 3.77 1.43 -5.24
CA GLU A 102 2.95 2.59 -5.66
C GLU A 102 2.18 3.23 -4.49
N VAL A 103 1.88 2.47 -3.45
CA VAL A 103 1.22 2.94 -2.22
C VAL A 103 2.05 4.03 -1.51
N GLU A 104 3.36 3.89 -1.49
CA GLU A 104 4.26 4.92 -0.94
C GLU A 104 4.13 6.24 -1.70
N LEU A 105 4.07 6.17 -3.04
CA LEU A 105 3.87 7.38 -3.86
C LEU A 105 2.53 8.05 -3.56
N ALA A 106 1.47 7.26 -3.38
CA ALA A 106 0.15 7.76 -3.03
C ALA A 106 0.18 8.54 -1.71
N TYR A 107 0.84 8.00 -0.69
CA TYR A 107 1.04 8.67 0.60
C TYR A 107 1.79 10.01 0.45
N LEU A 108 2.91 9.99 -0.25
CA LEU A 108 3.77 11.17 -0.40
C LEU A 108 3.06 12.36 -1.04
N ILE A 109 2.14 12.11 -1.98
CA ILE A 109 1.41 13.16 -2.71
C ILE A 109 0.06 13.52 -2.13
N SER A 110 -0.48 12.73 -1.17
CA SER A 110 -1.82 12.94 -0.63
C SER A 110 -1.86 14.09 0.38
N ASP A 111 -2.88 14.92 0.26
CA ASP A 111 -3.28 15.89 1.30
C ASP A 111 -4.39 15.31 2.20
N ALA A 112 -5.03 14.23 1.77
CA ALA A 112 -6.13 13.59 2.50
C ALA A 112 -5.59 12.67 3.59
N PRO A 113 -6.26 12.59 4.76
CA PRO A 113 -6.00 11.56 5.75
C PRO A 113 -6.24 10.17 5.18
N ILE A 114 -5.56 9.17 5.74
CA ILE A 114 -5.58 7.80 5.26
C ILE A 114 -6.13 6.86 6.32
N ILE A 115 -7.09 6.03 5.92
CA ILE A 115 -7.48 4.83 6.65
C ILE A 115 -6.94 3.64 5.86
N GLY A 116 -5.94 2.95 6.41
CA GLY A 116 -5.33 1.78 5.79
C GLY A 116 -5.92 0.48 6.33
N ILE A 117 -6.36 -0.42 5.45
CA ILE A 117 -6.95 -1.70 5.84
C ILE A 117 -6.13 -2.85 5.27
N THR A 118 -5.63 -3.72 6.14
CA THR A 118 -4.96 -4.96 5.76
C THR A 118 -5.51 -6.15 6.54
N GLY A 119 -4.99 -7.32 6.27
CA GLY A 119 -5.36 -8.58 6.92
C GLY A 119 -5.39 -9.73 5.90
N SER A 120 -5.61 -10.95 6.38
CA SER A 120 -5.73 -12.11 5.50
C SER A 120 -7.08 -12.11 4.79
N ASN A 121 -8.17 -12.00 5.54
CA ASN A 121 -9.56 -12.01 5.06
C ASN A 121 -10.33 -10.77 5.50
N GLY A 122 -11.39 -10.41 4.78
CA GLY A 122 -12.31 -9.33 5.15
C GLY A 122 -11.86 -7.92 4.76
N LYS A 123 -10.69 -7.74 4.15
CA LYS A 123 -10.18 -6.43 3.73
C LYS A 123 -11.18 -5.66 2.87
N THR A 124 -11.61 -6.25 1.76
CA THR A 124 -12.52 -5.62 0.79
C THR A 124 -13.84 -5.22 1.42
N THR A 125 -14.43 -6.13 2.21
CA THR A 125 -15.69 -5.84 2.92
C THR A 125 -15.52 -4.68 3.89
N THR A 126 -14.46 -4.71 4.72
CA THR A 126 -14.19 -3.65 5.69
C THR A 126 -13.92 -2.30 5.00
N THR A 127 -13.11 -2.30 3.95
CA THR A 127 -12.83 -1.08 3.17
C THR A 127 -14.09 -0.48 2.57
N THR A 128 -14.96 -1.31 1.97
CA THR A 128 -16.22 -0.87 1.39
C THR A 128 -17.17 -0.33 2.47
N MET A 129 -17.32 -1.04 3.59
CA MET A 129 -18.17 -0.59 4.71
C MET A 129 -17.71 0.76 5.28
N ILE A 130 -16.40 0.97 5.45
CA ILE A 130 -15.87 2.25 5.91
C ILE A 130 -16.22 3.37 4.91
N GLY A 131 -16.06 3.12 3.62
CA GLY A 131 -16.44 4.07 2.58
C GLY A 131 -17.93 4.45 2.61
N GLU A 132 -18.81 3.46 2.80
CA GLU A 132 -20.26 3.68 2.93
C GLU A 132 -20.61 4.47 4.20
N VAL A 133 -19.97 4.16 5.33
CA VAL A 133 -20.18 4.89 6.60
C VAL A 133 -19.76 6.36 6.46
N LEU A 134 -18.59 6.62 5.85
CA LEU A 134 -18.14 7.99 5.58
C LEU A 134 -19.13 8.75 4.68
N THR A 135 -19.61 8.09 3.64
CA THR A 135 -20.61 8.65 2.72
C THR A 135 -21.91 8.97 3.44
N ALA A 136 -22.41 8.07 4.29
CA ALA A 136 -23.62 8.28 5.10
C ALA A 136 -23.45 9.43 6.11
N ALA A 137 -22.22 9.65 6.57
CA ALA A 137 -21.86 10.79 7.44
C ALA A 137 -21.63 12.11 6.68
N GLY A 138 -21.86 12.15 5.36
CA GLY A 138 -21.65 13.33 4.53
C GLY A 138 -20.17 13.63 4.24
N GLN A 139 -19.28 12.65 4.48
CA GLN A 139 -17.86 12.75 4.16
C GLN A 139 -17.56 12.00 2.86
N ARG A 140 -16.48 12.35 2.19
CA ARG A 140 -16.07 11.69 0.95
C ARG A 140 -14.95 10.66 1.21
N GLY A 141 -15.34 9.38 1.34
CA GLY A 141 -14.42 8.25 1.39
C GLY A 141 -14.00 7.83 -0.01
N LEU A 142 -12.72 7.88 -0.32
CA LEU A 142 -12.16 7.49 -1.63
C LEU A 142 -11.52 6.11 -1.52
N LEU A 143 -12.19 5.09 -2.05
CA LEU A 143 -11.70 3.72 -2.05
C LEU A 143 -10.55 3.55 -3.06
N SER A 144 -9.46 2.91 -2.65
CA SER A 144 -8.28 2.73 -3.49
C SER A 144 -7.39 1.58 -3.01
N GLY A 145 -6.30 1.35 -3.75
CA GLY A 145 -5.27 0.37 -3.42
C GLY A 145 -5.49 -0.97 -4.11
N ASN A 146 -5.65 -2.04 -3.34
CA ASN A 146 -5.86 -3.39 -3.89
C ASN A 146 -7.27 -3.62 -4.44
N ILE A 147 -8.18 -2.66 -4.24
CA ILE A 147 -9.52 -2.60 -4.83
C ILE A 147 -9.72 -1.31 -5.61
N GLY A 148 -10.63 -1.33 -6.58
CA GLY A 148 -10.97 -0.15 -7.36
C GLY A 148 -9.81 0.33 -8.24
N TYR A 149 -9.33 1.53 -7.95
CA TYR A 149 -8.24 2.18 -8.67
C TYR A 149 -6.93 2.17 -7.87
N PRO A 150 -5.76 2.22 -8.54
CA PRO A 150 -4.48 2.39 -7.87
C PRO A 150 -4.50 3.59 -6.90
N ALA A 151 -3.85 3.42 -5.75
CA ALA A 151 -3.84 4.44 -4.70
C ALA A 151 -3.25 5.77 -5.20
N SER A 152 -2.17 5.72 -5.98
CA SER A 152 -1.54 6.91 -6.55
C SER A 152 -2.43 7.65 -7.55
N GLN A 153 -3.30 6.95 -8.27
CA GLN A 153 -4.27 7.57 -9.17
C GLN A 153 -5.32 8.34 -8.38
N VAL A 154 -5.87 7.73 -7.33
CA VAL A 154 -6.92 8.35 -6.49
C VAL A 154 -6.34 9.50 -5.67
N ALA A 155 -5.14 9.35 -5.12
CA ALA A 155 -4.46 10.38 -4.32
C ALA A 155 -4.22 11.69 -5.09
N GLN A 156 -4.06 11.64 -6.42
CA GLN A 156 -3.88 12.84 -7.24
C GLN A 156 -5.10 13.78 -7.22
N THR A 157 -6.29 13.24 -6.99
CA THR A 157 -7.55 14.01 -6.97
C THR A 157 -8.09 14.25 -5.57
N ALA A 158 -7.52 13.58 -4.57
CA ALA A 158 -7.91 13.73 -3.18
C ALA A 158 -7.48 15.10 -2.62
N THR A 159 -8.30 15.64 -1.73
CA THR A 159 -8.07 16.90 -1.01
C THR A 159 -8.07 16.65 0.50
N ALA A 160 -7.64 17.63 1.30
CA ALA A 160 -7.68 17.53 2.76
C ALA A 160 -9.10 17.37 3.37
N LYS A 161 -10.15 17.50 2.53
CA LYS A 161 -11.55 17.27 2.96
C LYS A 161 -12.04 15.85 2.67
N ASP A 162 -11.28 15.09 1.92
CA ASP A 162 -11.57 13.71 1.59
C ASP A 162 -10.85 12.77 2.56
N THR A 163 -11.21 11.50 2.58
CA THR A 163 -10.46 10.45 3.29
C THR A 163 -10.10 9.35 2.30
N LEU A 164 -8.81 9.02 2.17
CA LEU A 164 -8.39 7.86 1.41
C LEU A 164 -8.63 6.59 2.23
N VAL A 165 -9.49 5.70 1.75
CA VAL A 165 -9.75 4.40 2.36
C VAL A 165 -9.05 3.35 1.51
N MET A 166 -7.91 2.88 2.01
CA MET A 166 -6.97 2.07 1.23
C MET A 166 -7.01 0.60 1.64
N GLU A 167 -7.42 -0.28 0.72
CA GLU A 167 -7.17 -1.71 0.90
C GLU A 167 -5.70 -2.02 0.56
N LEU A 168 -4.99 -2.65 1.49
CA LEU A 168 -3.55 -2.89 1.39
C LEU A 168 -3.23 -4.39 1.52
N SER A 169 -2.58 -4.95 0.50
CA SER A 169 -2.03 -6.30 0.53
C SER A 169 -0.66 -6.32 1.25
N SER A 170 -0.24 -7.50 1.71
CA SER A 170 1.12 -7.68 2.24
C SER A 170 2.19 -7.32 1.22
N PHE A 171 1.96 -7.64 -0.05
CA PHE A 171 2.88 -7.34 -1.15
C PHE A 171 3.12 -5.84 -1.36
N GLN A 172 2.06 -5.02 -1.18
CA GLN A 172 2.15 -3.57 -1.25
C GLN A 172 2.90 -3.01 -0.04
N LEU A 173 2.61 -3.53 1.15
CA LEU A 173 3.19 -3.04 2.42
C LEU A 173 4.67 -3.41 2.59
N MET A 174 5.22 -4.37 1.84
CA MET A 174 6.66 -4.63 1.82
C MET A 174 7.48 -3.49 1.22
N GLY A 175 6.90 -2.64 0.39
CA GLY A 175 7.59 -1.56 -0.30
C GLY A 175 7.18 -0.17 0.19
N VAL A 176 6.78 -0.02 1.46
CA VAL A 176 6.51 1.28 2.07
C VAL A 176 7.65 1.70 3.00
N GLN A 177 7.93 2.99 3.07
CA GLN A 177 8.99 3.57 3.91
C GLN A 177 8.47 4.67 4.83
N GLU A 178 7.79 5.67 4.30
CA GLU A 178 7.23 6.81 5.03
C GLU A 178 5.71 6.71 5.21
N PHE A 179 5.09 5.67 4.64
CA PHE A 179 3.64 5.45 4.70
C PHE A 179 3.13 5.55 6.14
N HIS A 180 2.20 6.48 6.36
CA HIS A 180 1.68 6.80 7.68
C HIS A 180 0.17 7.04 7.60
N PRO A 181 -0.66 6.02 7.87
CA PRO A 181 -2.10 6.19 8.01
C PRO A 181 -2.45 6.73 9.40
N GLU A 182 -3.44 7.61 9.49
CA GLU A 182 -4.00 8.07 10.77
C GLU A 182 -4.81 6.98 11.47
N ILE A 183 -5.39 6.07 10.68
CA ILE A 183 -6.07 4.88 11.19
C ILE A 183 -5.60 3.68 10.37
N ALA A 184 -5.15 2.63 11.05
CA ALA A 184 -4.86 1.34 10.44
C ALA A 184 -5.75 0.25 11.02
N VAL A 185 -6.21 -0.66 10.16
CA VAL A 185 -7.02 -1.82 10.55
C VAL A 185 -6.33 -3.10 10.10
N ILE A 186 -6.07 -4.00 11.02
CA ILE A 186 -5.65 -5.37 10.72
C ILE A 186 -6.81 -6.31 11.08
N THR A 187 -7.54 -6.77 10.06
CA THR A 187 -8.77 -7.54 10.25
C THR A 187 -8.53 -8.91 10.90
N ASN A 188 -7.52 -9.62 10.42
CA ASN A 188 -7.03 -10.88 10.97
C ASN A 188 -5.70 -11.28 10.30
N LEU A 189 -4.98 -12.18 10.94
CA LEU A 189 -3.71 -12.74 10.46
C LEU A 189 -3.83 -14.27 10.45
N MET A 190 -3.89 -14.85 9.24
CA MET A 190 -4.00 -16.28 8.99
C MET A 190 -2.96 -16.69 7.96
N PRO A 191 -2.34 -17.87 8.05
CA PRO A 191 -1.35 -18.33 7.08
C PRO A 191 -1.91 -18.34 5.66
N THR A 192 -1.29 -17.55 4.79
CA THR A 192 -1.59 -17.47 3.35
C THR A 192 -0.39 -16.89 2.62
N HIS A 193 -0.28 -17.11 1.31
CA HIS A 193 0.82 -16.61 0.47
C HIS A 193 2.23 -16.96 0.98
N ILE A 194 2.39 -18.11 1.63
CA ILE A 194 3.68 -18.56 2.18
C ILE A 194 4.70 -18.77 1.06
N ASP A 195 4.26 -19.23 -0.11
CA ASP A 195 5.13 -19.41 -1.29
C ASP A 195 5.82 -18.11 -1.72
N TYR A 196 5.19 -16.96 -1.46
CA TYR A 196 5.75 -15.64 -1.78
C TYR A 196 6.60 -15.09 -0.63
N HIS A 197 6.12 -15.21 0.60
CA HIS A 197 6.75 -14.58 1.77
C HIS A 197 7.84 -15.45 2.42
N GLY A 198 7.85 -16.78 2.15
CA GLY A 198 8.79 -17.72 2.77
C GLY A 198 8.25 -18.32 4.07
N SER A 199 7.68 -17.52 4.96
CA SER A 199 7.11 -17.98 6.24
C SER A 199 5.85 -17.20 6.62
N PHE A 200 5.13 -17.69 7.64
CA PHE A 200 4.00 -16.95 8.22
C PHE A 200 4.48 -15.70 8.96
N GLU A 201 5.61 -15.78 9.62
CA GLU A 201 6.24 -14.67 10.34
C GLU A 201 6.57 -13.52 9.38
N GLU A 202 7.18 -13.81 8.23
CA GLU A 202 7.49 -12.80 7.21
C GLU A 202 6.20 -12.19 6.59
N TYR A 203 5.16 -13.01 6.42
CA TYR A 203 3.85 -12.52 5.99
C TYR A 203 3.22 -11.57 7.01
N VAL A 204 3.30 -11.89 8.31
CA VAL A 204 2.83 -11.03 9.41
C VAL A 204 3.63 -9.73 9.44
N GLU A 205 4.96 -9.81 9.34
CA GLU A 205 5.85 -8.66 9.32
C GLU A 205 5.54 -7.72 8.14
N ALA A 206 5.32 -8.28 6.96
CA ALA A 206 4.93 -7.50 5.79
C ALA A 206 3.64 -6.70 6.03
N LYS A 207 2.63 -7.28 6.69
CA LYS A 207 1.39 -6.55 7.03
C LYS A 207 1.59 -5.57 8.18
N TRP A 208 2.47 -5.90 9.11
CA TRP A 208 2.80 -5.06 10.26
C TRP A 208 3.45 -3.74 9.85
N ASN A 209 4.07 -3.68 8.67
CA ASN A 209 4.62 -2.44 8.11
C ASN A 209 3.59 -1.30 8.03
N ILE A 210 2.29 -1.60 7.99
CA ILE A 210 1.22 -0.58 7.95
C ILE A 210 1.32 0.44 9.10
N GLN A 211 1.86 0.05 10.25
CA GLN A 211 1.92 0.87 11.45
C GLN A 211 3.31 1.47 11.74
N ASN A 212 4.34 1.18 10.93
CA ASN A 212 5.74 1.52 11.24
C ASN A 212 6.00 3.02 11.48
N LYS A 213 5.20 3.89 10.89
CA LYS A 213 5.29 5.35 11.07
C LYS A 213 4.19 5.95 11.94
N MET A 214 3.29 5.11 12.47
CA MET A 214 2.22 5.57 13.35
C MET A 214 2.77 6.01 14.70
N THR A 215 2.10 6.96 15.31
CA THR A 215 2.43 7.58 16.61
C THR A 215 1.29 7.39 17.60
N ALA A 216 1.44 7.86 18.81
CA ALA A 216 0.37 7.82 19.83
C ALA A 216 -0.88 8.66 19.45
N ALA A 217 -0.79 9.53 18.45
CA ALA A 217 -1.94 10.27 17.92
C ALA A 217 -2.79 9.45 16.93
N ASP A 218 -2.27 8.34 16.43
CA ASP A 218 -2.88 7.49 15.44
C ASP A 218 -3.55 6.28 16.07
N PHE A 219 -4.50 5.65 15.36
CA PHE A 219 -5.27 4.54 15.88
C PHE A 219 -5.00 3.24 15.10
N LEU A 220 -4.60 2.20 15.82
CA LEU A 220 -4.41 0.86 15.28
C LEU A 220 -5.52 -0.09 15.76
N VAL A 221 -6.40 -0.48 14.84
CA VAL A 221 -7.54 -1.37 15.13
C VAL A 221 -7.11 -2.82 14.95
N LEU A 222 -7.23 -3.63 16.02
CA LEU A 222 -6.73 -5.01 16.09
C LEU A 222 -7.79 -6.00 16.56
N ASN A 223 -7.77 -7.19 15.96
CA ASN A 223 -8.66 -8.31 16.28
C ASN A 223 -8.18 -9.09 17.50
N PHE A 224 -8.72 -8.82 18.68
CA PHE A 224 -8.35 -9.49 19.93
C PHE A 224 -8.99 -10.89 20.09
N ASN A 225 -9.70 -11.40 19.10
CA ASN A 225 -9.97 -12.84 19.01
C ASN A 225 -8.69 -13.66 18.74
N GLN A 226 -7.60 -13.00 18.33
CA GLN A 226 -6.32 -13.63 18.01
C GLN A 226 -5.25 -13.25 19.05
N ASP A 227 -4.62 -14.24 19.66
CA ASP A 227 -3.53 -14.01 20.63
C ASP A 227 -2.34 -13.29 19.98
N LEU A 228 -2.05 -13.59 18.71
CA LEU A 228 -1.03 -12.88 17.95
C LEU A 228 -1.32 -11.37 17.86
N ALA A 229 -2.56 -10.96 17.67
CA ALA A 229 -2.92 -9.54 17.63
C ALA A 229 -2.74 -8.87 19.00
N LYS A 230 -3.03 -9.58 20.10
CA LYS A 230 -2.77 -9.11 21.47
C LYS A 230 -1.26 -8.93 21.72
N GLU A 231 -0.44 -9.87 21.26
CA GLU A 231 1.01 -9.76 21.34
C GLU A 231 1.52 -8.55 20.52
N LEU A 232 1.08 -8.40 19.29
CA LEU A 232 1.48 -7.30 18.41
C LEU A 232 1.06 -5.93 18.97
N ALA A 233 -0.07 -5.85 19.66
CA ALA A 233 -0.54 -4.64 20.32
C ALA A 233 0.48 -4.05 21.31
N THR A 234 1.37 -4.88 21.88
CA THR A 234 2.42 -4.42 22.80
C THR A 234 3.65 -3.83 22.10
N LYS A 235 3.73 -3.95 20.76
CA LYS A 235 4.89 -3.59 19.95
C LYS A 235 4.69 -2.31 19.13
N THR A 236 3.54 -1.67 19.23
CA THR A 236 3.23 -0.43 18.51
C THR A 236 3.33 0.80 19.40
N GLN A 237 3.57 1.97 18.78
CA GLN A 237 3.42 3.28 19.42
C GLN A 237 2.03 3.88 19.21
N ALA A 238 1.23 3.35 18.29
CA ALA A 238 -0.12 3.82 18.02
C ALA A 238 -1.08 3.50 19.17
N THR A 239 -2.13 4.29 19.30
CA THR A 239 -3.23 3.99 20.22
C THR A 239 -4.00 2.78 19.71
N VAL A 240 -3.94 1.67 20.43
CA VAL A 240 -4.62 0.43 20.06
C VAL A 240 -6.11 0.54 20.36
N VAL A 241 -6.94 0.22 19.36
CA VAL A 241 -8.40 0.07 19.49
C VAL A 241 -8.74 -1.40 19.21
N PRO A 242 -8.90 -2.23 20.24
CA PRO A 242 -9.21 -3.64 20.05
C PRO A 242 -10.66 -3.85 19.60
N PHE A 243 -10.90 -4.93 18.86
CA PHE A 243 -12.25 -5.46 18.70
C PHE A 243 -12.28 -6.96 18.97
N SER A 244 -13.40 -7.43 19.54
CA SER A 244 -13.58 -8.85 19.87
C SER A 244 -15.05 -9.26 19.79
N THR A 245 -15.27 -10.50 19.36
CA THR A 245 -16.58 -11.18 19.47
C THR A 245 -16.59 -12.24 20.58
N LEU A 246 -15.46 -12.40 21.30
CA LEU A 246 -15.27 -13.45 22.32
C LEU A 246 -15.20 -12.89 23.73
N GLU A 247 -14.80 -11.64 23.88
CA GLU A 247 -14.60 -11.01 25.19
C GLU A 247 -14.86 -9.51 25.12
N LYS A 248 -15.16 -8.92 26.28
CA LYS A 248 -15.26 -7.47 26.43
C LYS A 248 -13.89 -6.82 26.40
N VAL A 249 -13.73 -5.78 25.58
CA VAL A 249 -12.47 -5.05 25.37
C VAL A 249 -12.71 -3.54 25.47
N ASP A 250 -11.65 -2.76 25.71
CA ASP A 250 -11.72 -1.29 25.63
C ASP A 250 -11.70 -0.83 24.16
N GLY A 251 -12.74 -1.21 23.44
CA GLY A 251 -12.92 -0.98 22.01
C GLY A 251 -14.28 -1.47 21.56
N ALA A 252 -14.36 -2.14 20.41
CA ALA A 252 -15.59 -2.72 19.90
C ALA A 252 -15.73 -4.18 20.36
N TYR A 253 -16.89 -4.57 20.89
CA TYR A 253 -17.14 -5.96 21.27
C TYR A 253 -18.60 -6.37 21.09
N LEU A 254 -18.82 -7.70 21.01
CA LEU A 254 -20.13 -8.31 20.95
C LEU A 254 -20.46 -8.90 22.33
N GLU A 255 -21.61 -8.51 22.90
CA GLU A 255 -22.15 -9.08 24.15
C GLU A 255 -23.65 -9.25 24.00
N ASP A 256 -24.20 -10.43 24.31
CA ASP A 256 -25.62 -10.76 24.22
C ASP A 256 -26.28 -10.40 22.87
N GLY A 257 -25.54 -10.56 21.77
CA GLY A 257 -26.03 -10.27 20.42
C GLY A 257 -26.07 -8.78 20.06
N GLN A 258 -25.57 -7.91 20.92
CA GLN A 258 -25.45 -6.46 20.69
C GLN A 258 -23.99 -6.04 20.51
N LEU A 259 -23.80 -5.04 19.65
CA LEU A 259 -22.48 -4.43 19.45
C LEU A 259 -22.32 -3.26 20.42
N TYR A 260 -21.17 -3.23 21.06
CA TYR A 260 -20.74 -2.16 21.96
C TYR A 260 -19.46 -1.50 21.45
N PHE A 261 -19.34 -0.23 21.68
CA PHE A 261 -18.07 0.49 21.56
C PHE A 261 -17.78 1.21 22.88
N ARG A 262 -16.74 0.79 23.59
CA ARG A 262 -16.34 1.33 24.92
C ARG A 262 -17.48 1.38 25.92
N GLY A 263 -18.34 0.37 25.90
CA GLY A 263 -19.48 0.22 26.83
C GLY A 263 -20.77 0.91 26.41
N GLU A 264 -20.77 1.62 25.27
CA GLU A 264 -21.98 2.20 24.66
C GLU A 264 -22.50 1.30 23.53
N VAL A 265 -23.85 1.19 23.37
CA VAL A 265 -24.51 0.38 22.32
C VAL A 265 -24.52 1.15 21.00
#